data_2763f42538541af85c87eb387121b4bb
#
_entry.id   2763f42538541af85c87eb387121b4bb
#
_cell.length_a   1.000
_cell.length_b   1.000
_cell.length_c   1.000
_cell.angle_alpha   90.00
_cell.angle_beta   90.00
_cell.angle_gamma   90.00
#
_symmetry.space_group_name_H-M   'P 1'
#
loop_
_entity.id
_entity.type
_entity.pdbx_description
1 polymer ?
#
loop_
_entity_poly.entity_id
_entity_poly.type
_entity_poly.pdbx_seq_one_letter_code
_entity_poly.pdbx_strand_id
1 'polypeptide(L)'
;MFARPPLATLHALAALVMVSLSTGCTVVGLQVQNLSARQGEARNLAAHNGDDRAAALLKQAVGRGVGETEKISDLVEAIRLTNTARTGSAQHQINQTATETLVSALQARQFAPVTLRDGKTLSVAGGSDRTMDPRSADELVPASALRIERLRVRATQGGAGAPYVVRYVPSSPHLSGQPGITPKAGITEAVTAVLRSDRGQPQLVFYRTSKDDDVVINGRRAKLATDFTAPLAYMLSKGRNRSMDIRSLIRTDLTMDQAGLFQFSPYDPDKIPVVFVHGLMSRPETWVPAVNDLLADEKIRERYQFWFFLYPTGLPVWATAAKLREEMDRFRTTLDPRRANPNLDRMVMVGHSMGGLVSGLQIRTGGKHLWQQFMNTPPEKLDLTPQTKERLLRIINFGPRNDVGRVVFFSTPHRGSDLAVNPFAEFFARLVRLPFTIAQRDMITIRQALRQELRELFVAPANSIVFLRARSPLLAAILNLPMKPSVPYHSIIGDRGKGDAPNSSDGVVPYWSSHLKDARSEKIVPSGHGSHENPEGIAELARILRQHCSN
;
A
#
# COMPACT_ATOMS: atom_id res chain seq x y z
N MET A 1 2.14 -49.21 -14.01
CA MET A 1 2.85 -49.21 -12.72
C MET A 1 3.87 -48.06 -12.76
N PHE A 2 3.45 -46.83 -12.44
CA PHE A 2 4.34 -45.66 -12.43
C PHE A 2 4.85 -45.43 -11.01
N ALA A 3 6.17 -45.52 -10.83
CA ALA A 3 6.81 -45.32 -9.52
C ALA A 3 6.62 -43.89 -9.05
N ARG A 4 6.16 -43.70 -7.82
CA ARG A 4 6.07 -42.39 -7.17
C ARG A 4 7.48 -41.86 -6.92
N PRO A 5 7.80 -40.62 -7.29
CA PRO A 5 9.11 -40.04 -6.98
C PRO A 5 9.28 -39.89 -5.45
N PRO A 6 10.50 -40.01 -4.92
CA PRO A 6 10.75 -39.93 -3.49
C PRO A 6 10.41 -38.54 -2.93
N LEU A 7 9.92 -38.50 -1.69
CA LEU A 7 9.48 -37.28 -1.00
C LEU A 7 10.53 -36.13 -1.03
N ALA A 8 11.81 -36.47 -1.02
CA ALA A 8 12.91 -35.49 -1.07
C ALA A 8 12.97 -34.70 -2.39
N THR A 9 12.65 -35.34 -3.54
CA THR A 9 12.58 -34.67 -4.84
C THR A 9 11.37 -33.73 -4.94
N LEU A 10 10.26 -34.07 -4.29
CA LEU A 10 9.08 -33.22 -4.22
C LEU A 10 9.35 -31.96 -3.38
N HIS A 11 10.11 -32.07 -2.29
CA HIS A 11 10.48 -30.90 -1.48
C HIS A 11 11.49 -29.99 -2.19
N ALA A 12 12.43 -30.55 -2.94
CA ALA A 12 13.40 -29.77 -3.73
C ALA A 12 12.73 -29.03 -4.91
N LEU A 13 11.79 -29.67 -5.61
CA LEU A 13 10.99 -29.02 -6.66
C LEU A 13 10.07 -27.94 -6.09
N ALA A 14 9.42 -28.19 -4.95
CA ALA A 14 8.60 -27.22 -4.25
C ALA A 14 9.43 -26.01 -3.78
N ALA A 15 10.65 -26.23 -3.28
CA ALA A 15 11.57 -25.17 -2.92
C ALA A 15 12.05 -24.36 -4.14
N LEU A 16 12.36 -25.01 -5.27
CA LEU A 16 12.83 -24.34 -6.48
C LEU A 16 11.77 -23.46 -7.13
N VAL A 17 10.50 -23.87 -7.08
CA VAL A 17 9.38 -23.08 -7.64
C VAL A 17 8.91 -22.02 -6.61
N MET A 18 9.06 -22.27 -5.31
CA MET A 18 8.89 -21.23 -4.28
C MET A 18 9.91 -20.10 -4.46
N VAL A 19 11.15 -20.43 -4.84
CA VAL A 19 12.16 -19.42 -5.20
C VAL A 19 11.76 -18.66 -6.46
N SER A 20 11.17 -19.30 -7.48
CA SER A 20 10.73 -18.63 -8.71
C SER A 20 9.44 -17.79 -8.55
N LEU A 21 8.59 -18.10 -7.57
CA LEU A 21 7.41 -17.27 -7.21
C LEU A 21 7.76 -16.17 -6.18
N SER A 22 8.80 -16.39 -5.37
CA SER A 22 9.28 -15.42 -4.39
C SER A 22 10.26 -14.39 -4.98
N THR A 23 10.78 -14.61 -6.20
CA THR A 23 11.65 -13.63 -6.87
C THR A 23 10.94 -12.35 -7.29
N GLY A 24 9.60 -12.29 -7.20
CA GLY A 24 8.81 -11.08 -7.44
C GLY A 24 8.52 -10.24 -6.19
N CYS A 25 8.69 -10.75 -4.98
CA CYS A 25 8.51 -9.92 -3.78
C CYS A 25 9.77 -9.10 -3.50
N THR A 26 9.82 -7.89 -4.03
CA THR A 26 10.88 -6.93 -3.70
C THR A 26 10.78 -6.55 -2.23
N VAL A 27 11.57 -7.22 -1.38
CA VAL A 27 11.70 -6.85 0.02
C VAL A 27 12.54 -5.57 0.09
N VAL A 28 11.89 -4.43 0.32
CA VAL A 28 12.58 -3.15 0.51
C VAL A 28 13.54 -3.26 1.67
N GLY A 29 14.82 -3.06 1.41
CA GLY A 29 15.84 -2.92 2.45
C GLY A 29 15.76 -1.52 3.07
N LEU A 30 15.68 -1.41 4.38
CA LEU A 30 15.80 -0.15 5.09
C LEU A 30 16.84 -0.27 6.20
N GLN A 31 17.82 0.62 6.19
CA GLN A 31 18.75 0.84 7.29
C GLN A 31 18.54 2.26 7.80
N VAL A 32 18.42 2.42 9.12
CA VAL A 32 18.35 3.73 9.77
C VAL A 32 19.74 4.06 10.32
N GLN A 33 20.33 5.13 9.81
CA GLN A 33 21.61 5.63 10.29
C GLN A 33 21.47 6.15 11.72
N ASN A 34 22.44 5.83 12.57
CA ASN A 34 22.49 6.35 13.92
C ASN A 34 22.96 7.83 13.96
N LEU A 35 22.71 8.50 15.09
CA LEU A 35 23.03 9.92 15.27
C LEU A 35 24.53 10.21 15.11
N SER A 36 25.41 9.32 15.56
CA SER A 36 26.86 9.50 15.47
C SER A 36 27.37 9.46 14.03
N ALA A 37 26.84 8.58 13.18
CA ALA A 37 27.17 8.55 11.76
C ALA A 37 26.75 9.86 11.07
N ARG A 38 25.55 10.36 11.35
CA ARG A 38 25.01 11.61 10.79
C ARG A 38 25.82 12.83 11.26
N GLN A 39 26.22 12.88 12.51
CA GLN A 39 27.13 13.93 13.00
C GLN A 39 28.51 13.87 12.31
N GLY A 40 28.99 12.68 11.97
CA GLY A 40 30.20 12.49 11.16
C GLY A 40 30.04 13.07 9.76
N GLU A 41 28.94 12.79 9.08
CA GLU A 41 28.64 13.34 7.76
C GLU A 41 28.52 14.87 7.79
N ALA A 42 27.87 15.45 8.82
CA ALA A 42 27.78 16.89 9.00
C ALA A 42 29.17 17.55 9.18
N ARG A 43 30.09 16.92 9.95
CA ARG A 43 31.47 17.41 10.10
C ARG A 43 32.25 17.36 8.79
N ASN A 44 32.09 16.27 8.02
CA ASN A 44 32.75 16.13 6.72
C ASN A 44 32.25 17.18 5.73
N LEU A 45 30.92 17.38 5.65
CA LEU A 45 30.34 18.42 4.79
C LEU A 45 30.85 19.81 5.14
N ALA A 46 30.90 20.16 6.42
CA ALA A 46 31.41 21.43 6.90
C ALA A 46 32.93 21.58 6.64
N ALA A 47 33.71 20.52 6.75
CA ALA A 47 35.16 20.55 6.49
C ALA A 47 35.48 20.77 5.00
N HIS A 48 34.70 20.18 4.09
CA HIS A 48 34.91 20.36 2.62
C HIS A 48 34.51 21.73 2.10
N ASN A 49 33.75 22.52 2.86
CA ASN A 49 33.26 23.84 2.49
C ASN A 49 33.76 24.93 3.48
N GLY A 50 35.01 24.79 3.97
CA GLY A 50 35.55 25.57 5.07
C GLY A 50 35.59 27.11 4.87
N ASP A 51 35.63 27.62 3.64
CA ASP A 51 35.61 29.05 3.34
C ASP A 51 34.18 29.64 3.37
N ASP A 52 33.14 28.83 3.49
CA ASP A 52 31.74 29.26 3.58
C ASP A 52 31.38 29.54 5.05
N ARG A 53 30.88 30.72 5.34
CA ARG A 53 30.45 31.13 6.70
C ARG A 53 29.39 30.17 7.27
N ALA A 54 28.45 29.68 6.47
CA ALA A 54 27.43 28.77 6.92
C ALA A 54 28.04 27.38 7.28
N ALA A 55 29.02 26.92 6.50
CA ALA A 55 29.77 25.70 6.81
C ALA A 55 30.58 25.85 8.10
N ALA A 56 31.22 27.02 8.32
CA ALA A 56 31.95 27.29 9.56
C ALA A 56 31.04 27.24 10.80
N LEU A 57 29.84 27.84 10.72
CA LEU A 57 28.82 27.79 11.77
C LEU A 57 28.32 26.37 12.02
N LEU A 58 28.06 25.59 10.97
CA LEU A 58 27.69 24.19 11.10
C LEU A 58 28.80 23.36 11.79
N LYS A 59 30.06 23.59 11.40
CA LYS A 59 31.24 22.94 12.02
C LYS A 59 31.32 23.26 13.51
N GLN A 60 31.14 24.52 13.89
CA GLN A 60 31.12 24.95 15.28
C GLN A 60 29.99 24.27 16.05
N ALA A 61 28.76 24.28 15.52
CA ALA A 61 27.59 23.69 16.16
C ALA A 61 27.69 22.17 16.39
N VAL A 62 28.41 21.42 15.53
CA VAL A 62 28.63 19.96 15.71
C VAL A 62 29.94 19.65 16.44
N GLY A 63 30.69 20.67 16.88
CA GLY A 63 31.90 20.56 17.66
C GLY A 63 31.67 20.03 19.09
N ARG A 64 32.74 19.60 19.74
CA ARG A 64 32.68 19.18 21.15
C ARG A 64 32.77 20.40 22.07
N GLY A 65 32.02 20.38 23.19
CA GLY A 65 32.12 21.39 24.26
C GLY A 65 31.37 22.71 23.96
N VAL A 66 30.60 22.77 22.88
CA VAL A 66 29.79 23.96 22.55
C VAL A 66 28.53 24.00 23.42
N GLY A 67 28.24 25.14 24.02
CA GLY A 67 27.02 25.37 24.80
C GLY A 67 25.76 25.20 23.96
N GLU A 68 24.69 24.71 24.54
CA GLU A 68 23.47 24.38 23.79
C GLU A 68 22.83 25.59 23.07
N THR A 69 22.73 26.73 23.76
CA THR A 69 22.23 27.99 23.18
C THR A 69 23.12 28.47 22.03
N GLU A 70 24.41 28.32 22.18
CA GLU A 70 25.40 28.68 21.16
C GLU A 70 25.26 27.81 19.92
N LYS A 71 25.19 26.50 20.12
CA LYS A 71 24.92 25.52 19.07
C LYS A 71 23.63 25.83 18.30
N ILE A 72 22.52 26.07 18.99
CA ILE A 72 21.23 26.40 18.36
C ILE A 72 21.29 27.73 17.60
N SER A 73 21.98 28.75 18.16
CA SER A 73 22.15 30.05 17.52
C SER A 73 22.95 29.95 16.22
N ASP A 74 24.04 29.18 16.24
CA ASP A 74 24.87 28.93 15.06
C ASP A 74 24.12 28.21 13.94
N LEU A 75 23.30 27.19 14.30
CA LEU A 75 22.47 26.46 13.36
C LEU A 75 21.40 27.34 12.74
N VAL A 76 20.72 28.18 13.53
CA VAL A 76 19.73 29.13 13.04
C VAL A 76 20.36 30.08 12.04
N GLU A 77 21.55 30.61 12.33
CA GLU A 77 22.26 31.55 11.41
C GLU A 77 22.74 30.80 10.15
N ALA A 78 23.30 29.61 10.26
CA ALA A 78 23.70 28.80 9.10
C ALA A 78 22.53 28.55 8.14
N ILE A 79 21.34 28.18 8.68
CA ILE A 79 20.12 27.97 7.90
C ILE A 79 19.67 29.28 7.24
N ARG A 80 19.73 30.43 7.95
CA ARG A 80 19.34 31.75 7.39
C ARG A 80 20.21 32.15 6.23
N LEU A 81 21.52 31.93 6.31
CA LEU A 81 22.48 32.22 5.26
C LEU A 81 22.25 31.38 4.00
N THR A 82 21.68 30.20 4.14
CA THR A 82 21.53 29.21 3.05
C THR A 82 20.06 29.01 2.61
N ASN A 83 19.11 29.73 3.17
CA ASN A 83 17.66 29.54 2.91
C ASN A 83 17.24 29.73 1.44
N THR A 84 18.05 30.43 0.63
CA THR A 84 17.80 30.67 -0.80
C THR A 84 18.76 29.88 -1.69
N ALA A 85 19.49 28.92 -1.13
CA ALA A 85 20.46 28.12 -1.86
C ALA A 85 19.80 27.29 -2.96
N ARG A 86 20.47 27.20 -4.11
CA ARG A 86 20.01 26.41 -5.25
C ARG A 86 20.01 24.91 -4.85
N THR A 87 18.91 24.22 -5.12
CA THR A 87 18.80 22.77 -4.91
C THR A 87 19.99 22.02 -5.51
N GLY A 88 20.57 21.11 -4.73
CA GLY A 88 21.73 20.31 -5.09
C GLY A 88 23.09 21.00 -4.90
N SER A 89 23.14 22.28 -4.54
CA SER A 89 24.40 22.97 -4.21
C SER A 89 24.93 22.54 -2.84
N ALA A 90 26.22 22.81 -2.57
CA ALA A 90 26.82 22.59 -1.25
C ALA A 90 26.08 23.38 -0.16
N GLN A 91 25.70 24.62 -0.42
CA GLN A 91 24.92 25.47 0.48
C GLN A 91 23.54 24.87 0.79
N HIS A 92 22.89 24.26 -0.21
CA HIS A 92 21.64 23.54 0.00
C HIS A 92 21.83 22.33 0.93
N GLN A 93 22.89 21.54 0.76
CA GLN A 93 23.24 20.43 1.64
C GLN A 93 23.53 20.92 3.07
N ILE A 94 24.25 22.06 3.21
CA ILE A 94 24.50 22.71 4.51
C ILE A 94 23.18 23.11 5.16
N ASN A 95 22.23 23.70 4.41
CA ASN A 95 20.91 24.07 4.90
C ASN A 95 20.15 22.86 5.47
N GLN A 96 20.07 21.79 4.69
CA GLN A 96 19.38 20.56 5.12
C GLN A 96 20.04 19.96 6.37
N THR A 97 21.36 19.82 6.37
CA THR A 97 22.11 19.24 7.49
C THR A 97 22.00 20.11 8.76
N ALA A 98 22.06 21.43 8.62
CA ALA A 98 21.87 22.36 9.73
C ALA A 98 20.44 22.28 10.30
N THR A 99 19.45 22.20 9.41
CA THR A 99 18.03 22.02 9.81
C THR A 99 17.82 20.71 10.55
N GLU A 100 18.39 19.61 10.07
CA GLU A 100 18.30 18.29 10.74
C GLU A 100 18.98 18.29 12.10
N THR A 101 20.14 18.96 12.21
CA THR A 101 20.88 19.09 13.47
C THR A 101 20.10 19.96 14.46
N LEU A 102 19.47 21.04 13.98
CA LEU A 102 18.59 21.91 14.78
C LEU A 102 17.38 21.15 15.31
N VAL A 103 16.69 20.41 14.44
CA VAL A 103 15.52 19.60 14.84
C VAL A 103 15.93 18.58 15.90
N SER A 104 17.07 17.92 15.73
CA SER A 104 17.57 16.95 16.72
C SER A 104 17.86 17.60 18.08
N ALA A 105 18.44 18.81 18.10
CA ALA A 105 18.67 19.56 19.32
C ALA A 105 17.37 19.98 20.01
N LEU A 106 16.39 20.46 19.24
CA LEU A 106 15.08 20.86 19.74
C LEU A 106 14.25 19.66 20.21
N GLN A 107 14.36 18.51 19.55
CA GLN A 107 13.68 17.27 19.96
C GLN A 107 14.17 16.78 21.32
N ALA A 108 15.48 16.88 21.62
CA ALA A 108 16.04 16.56 22.93
C ALA A 108 15.45 17.47 24.05
N ARG A 109 14.94 18.64 23.70
CA ARG A 109 14.28 19.60 24.60
C ARG A 109 12.75 19.56 24.50
N GLN A 110 12.18 18.56 23.90
CA GLN A 110 10.71 18.48 23.65
C GLN A 110 10.17 19.70 22.90
N PHE A 111 10.98 20.29 22.01
CA PHE A 111 10.66 21.47 21.22
C PHE A 111 10.28 22.71 22.04
N ALA A 112 10.83 22.86 23.25
CA ALA A 112 10.67 24.08 24.05
C ALA A 112 11.31 25.29 23.33
N PRO A 113 10.73 26.50 23.48
CA PRO A 113 11.33 27.73 22.93
C PRO A 113 12.74 27.98 23.45
N VAL A 114 13.58 28.60 22.61
CA VAL A 114 14.99 28.89 22.94
C VAL A 114 15.30 30.35 22.65
N THR A 115 15.83 31.08 23.65
CA THR A 115 16.38 32.43 23.45
C THR A 115 17.75 32.31 22.81
N LEU A 116 17.92 32.94 21.64
CA LEU A 116 19.17 32.96 20.88
C LEU A 116 20.11 34.06 21.38
N ARG A 117 21.37 34.03 20.93
CA ARG A 117 22.39 35.04 21.27
C ARG A 117 22.00 36.50 20.90
N ASP A 118 21.18 36.66 19.85
CA ASP A 118 20.67 37.98 19.42
C ASP A 118 19.42 38.44 20.18
N GLY A 119 19.05 37.75 21.25
CA GLY A 119 17.89 38.05 22.09
C GLY A 119 16.55 37.61 21.49
N LYS A 120 16.53 37.09 20.25
CA LYS A 120 15.31 36.55 19.64
C LYS A 120 14.95 35.19 20.21
N THR A 121 13.66 34.85 20.15
CA THR A 121 13.17 33.56 20.61
C THR A 121 12.84 32.66 19.41
N LEU A 122 13.58 31.55 19.30
CA LEU A 122 13.22 30.48 18.38
C LEU A 122 12.05 29.69 18.95
N SER A 123 10.98 29.57 18.19
CA SER A 123 9.81 28.76 18.53
C SER A 123 9.53 27.71 17.46
N VAL A 124 8.69 26.73 17.81
CA VAL A 124 8.17 25.74 16.86
C VAL A 124 6.69 26.01 16.63
N ALA A 125 6.28 26.04 15.38
CA ALA A 125 4.88 26.27 15.02
C ALA A 125 3.99 25.12 15.52
N GLY A 126 2.79 25.46 15.99
CA GLY A 126 1.74 24.49 16.25
C GLY A 126 1.18 23.86 14.98
N GLY A 127 0.39 22.78 15.17
CA GLY A 127 -0.29 22.10 14.07
C GLY A 127 -1.44 22.93 13.49
N SER A 128 -1.62 22.78 12.17
CA SER A 128 -2.77 23.25 11.40
C SER A 128 -3.08 22.22 10.32
N ASP A 129 -4.00 22.55 9.40
CA ASP A 129 -4.28 21.68 8.26
C ASP A 129 -3.04 21.46 7.36
N ARG A 130 -2.21 22.49 7.20
CA ARG A 130 -1.00 22.51 6.35
C ARG A 130 0.29 22.16 7.10
N THR A 131 0.29 22.27 8.42
CA THR A 131 1.46 22.07 9.26
C THR A 131 1.16 21.07 10.36
N MET A 132 2.20 20.39 10.84
CA MET A 132 2.07 19.53 12.00
C MET A 132 2.83 20.09 13.19
N ASP A 133 2.36 19.82 14.40
CA ASP A 133 3.12 20.01 15.62
C ASP A 133 4.02 18.77 15.82
N PRO A 134 5.37 18.90 15.78
CA PRO A 134 6.26 17.76 15.94
C PRO A 134 6.13 17.03 17.29
N ARG A 135 5.54 17.68 18.30
CA ARG A 135 5.25 17.09 19.61
C ARG A 135 4.11 16.07 19.55
N SER A 136 3.28 16.11 18.50
CA SER A 136 2.20 15.14 18.27
C SER A 136 2.65 13.85 17.58
N ALA A 137 3.90 13.81 17.08
CA ALA A 137 4.46 12.65 16.43
C ALA A 137 4.96 11.61 17.45
N ASP A 138 4.65 10.33 17.23
CA ASP A 138 5.26 9.27 18.03
C ASP A 138 6.72 9.01 17.61
N GLU A 139 7.01 9.19 16.32
CA GLU A 139 8.38 9.14 15.78
C GLU A 139 8.56 10.22 14.70
N LEU A 140 9.69 10.90 14.75
CA LEU A 140 10.12 11.91 13.79
C LEU A 140 11.54 11.58 13.34
N VAL A 141 11.72 11.20 12.07
CA VAL A 141 12.99 10.71 11.52
C VAL A 141 13.35 11.49 10.26
N PRO A 142 14.55 12.05 10.14
CA PRO A 142 14.96 12.71 8.90
C PRO A 142 15.08 11.69 7.76
N ALA A 143 14.57 12.04 6.59
CA ALA A 143 14.60 11.16 5.44
C ALA A 143 16.02 10.84 4.97
N SER A 144 16.99 11.73 5.20
CA SER A 144 18.41 11.51 4.94
C SER A 144 19.03 10.36 5.76
N ALA A 145 18.49 10.08 6.95
CA ALA A 145 18.94 8.97 7.79
C ALA A 145 18.49 7.59 7.26
N LEU A 146 17.62 7.55 6.26
CA LEU A 146 17.04 6.32 5.75
C LEU A 146 17.75 5.86 4.47
N ARG A 147 18.55 4.81 4.57
CA ARG A 147 19.11 4.09 3.43
C ARG A 147 18.09 3.09 2.93
N ILE A 148 17.51 3.36 1.77
CA ILE A 148 16.44 2.57 1.15
C ILE A 148 17.04 1.83 -0.04
N GLU A 149 16.92 0.50 -0.04
CA GLU A 149 17.44 -0.37 -1.07
C GLU A 149 16.32 -1.12 -1.80
N ARG A 150 16.62 -1.61 -3.01
CA ARG A 150 15.75 -2.46 -3.82
C ARG A 150 14.47 -1.79 -4.32
N LEU A 151 14.44 -0.47 -4.37
CA LEU A 151 13.43 0.26 -5.15
C LEU A 151 14.09 0.84 -6.40
N ARG A 152 13.37 0.81 -7.52
CA ARG A 152 13.85 1.27 -8.82
C ARG A 152 14.15 2.77 -8.81
N VAL A 153 13.31 3.52 -8.12
CA VAL A 153 13.39 4.99 -8.02
C VAL A 153 13.21 5.40 -6.57
N ARG A 154 13.95 6.38 -6.11
CA ARG A 154 13.62 7.13 -4.89
C ARG A 154 12.85 8.37 -5.31
N ALA A 155 11.55 8.40 -5.05
CA ALA A 155 10.67 9.50 -5.40
C ALA A 155 10.95 10.68 -4.47
N THR A 156 11.65 11.70 -4.98
CA THR A 156 12.03 12.90 -4.22
C THR A 156 11.69 14.16 -4.99
N GLN A 157 11.44 15.23 -4.27
CA GLN A 157 11.31 16.58 -4.79
C GLN A 157 12.37 17.47 -4.13
N GLY A 158 13.19 18.14 -4.94
CA GLY A 158 14.12 19.12 -4.45
C GLY A 158 13.40 20.41 -4.07
N GLY A 159 13.93 21.12 -3.08
CA GLY A 159 13.31 22.36 -2.62
C GLY A 159 13.88 22.87 -1.30
N ALA A 160 13.15 23.73 -0.64
CA ALA A 160 13.53 24.34 0.63
C ALA A 160 13.26 23.40 1.82
N GLY A 161 14.10 23.49 2.85
CA GLY A 161 13.98 22.76 4.10
C GLY A 161 14.55 21.34 4.06
N ALA A 162 14.33 20.60 5.14
CA ALA A 162 14.80 19.24 5.33
C ALA A 162 13.63 18.26 5.39
N PRO A 163 13.61 17.18 4.56
CA PRO A 163 12.56 16.18 4.55
C PRO A 163 12.63 15.27 5.78
N TYR A 164 11.46 14.98 6.36
CA TYR A 164 11.26 14.09 7.49
C TYR A 164 10.16 13.08 7.23
N VAL A 165 10.23 11.96 7.92
CA VAL A 165 9.16 10.99 8.08
C VAL A 165 8.57 11.16 9.47
N VAL A 166 7.26 11.35 9.54
CA VAL A 166 6.49 11.26 10.78
C VAL A 166 5.77 9.93 10.83
N ARG A 167 5.73 9.31 11.99
CA ARG A 167 4.93 8.11 12.25
C ARG A 167 4.01 8.32 13.43
N TYR A 168 2.77 7.87 13.26
CA TYR A 168 1.75 7.79 14.29
C TYR A 168 1.43 6.32 14.57
N VAL A 169 1.53 5.88 15.82
CA VAL A 169 1.11 4.53 16.20
C VAL A 169 -0.41 4.46 16.35
N PRO A 170 -1.03 3.26 16.30
CA PRO A 170 -2.50 3.13 16.39
C PRO A 170 -3.13 3.72 17.65
N SER A 171 -2.38 3.79 18.75
CA SER A 171 -2.79 4.40 20.02
C SER A 171 -2.58 5.92 20.08
N SER A 172 -2.02 6.52 19.03
CA SER A 172 -1.78 7.97 18.99
C SER A 172 -3.10 8.74 19.11
N PRO A 173 -3.19 9.78 19.95
CA PRO A 173 -4.35 10.66 20.02
C PRO A 173 -4.70 11.29 18.66
N HIS A 174 -3.71 11.49 17.80
CA HIS A 174 -3.89 12.02 16.45
C HIS A 174 -4.75 11.12 15.56
N LEU A 175 -4.85 9.82 15.87
CA LEU A 175 -5.62 8.82 15.15
C LEU A 175 -6.90 8.38 15.89
N SER A 176 -7.26 9.05 16.97
CA SER A 176 -8.39 8.67 17.84
C SER A 176 -9.75 8.63 17.11
N GLY A 177 -9.92 9.41 16.03
CA GLY A 177 -11.11 9.40 15.18
C GLY A 177 -11.14 8.29 14.11
N GLN A 178 -10.13 7.43 14.03
CA GLN A 178 -9.97 6.42 12.98
C GLN A 178 -9.76 4.98 13.53
N PRO A 179 -10.63 4.49 14.42
CA PRO A 179 -10.45 3.17 15.03
C PRO A 179 -10.55 2.06 13.96
N GLY A 180 -9.60 1.14 14.01
CA GLY A 180 -9.62 -0.08 13.17
C GLY A 180 -9.22 0.07 11.71
N ILE A 181 -8.96 1.31 11.21
CA ILE A 181 -8.48 1.53 9.84
C ILE A 181 -6.97 1.79 9.76
N THR A 182 -6.33 1.97 10.90
CA THR A 182 -4.89 2.15 11.02
C THR A 182 -4.20 0.79 11.15
N PRO A 183 -3.18 0.50 10.32
CA PRO A 183 -2.42 -0.75 10.44
C PRO A 183 -1.68 -0.81 11.79
N LYS A 184 -1.38 -2.03 12.28
CA LYS A 184 -0.60 -2.22 13.52
C LYS A 184 0.78 -1.57 13.47
N ALA A 185 1.37 -1.43 12.27
CA ALA A 185 2.61 -0.70 12.05
C ALA A 185 2.49 0.82 12.26
N GLY A 186 1.27 1.33 12.37
CA GLY A 186 0.96 2.76 12.34
C GLY A 186 0.83 3.29 10.93
N ILE A 187 0.67 4.59 10.81
CA ILE A 187 0.70 5.31 9.53
C ILE A 187 1.85 6.30 9.50
N THR A 188 2.31 6.63 8.31
CA THR A 188 3.43 7.54 8.09
C THR A 188 3.07 8.63 7.11
N GLU A 189 3.69 9.80 7.26
CA GLU A 189 3.57 10.89 6.30
C GLU A 189 4.93 11.57 6.06
N ALA A 190 5.08 12.17 4.89
CA ALA A 190 6.20 13.05 4.59
C ALA A 190 5.91 14.46 5.08
N VAL A 191 6.86 15.04 5.80
CA VAL A 191 6.82 16.43 6.21
C VAL A 191 8.14 17.10 5.91
N THR A 192 8.16 18.44 5.80
CA THR A 192 9.38 19.20 5.59
C THR A 192 9.55 20.25 6.66
N ALA A 193 10.68 20.17 7.37
CA ALA A 193 11.06 21.15 8.37
C ALA A 193 11.69 22.38 7.69
N VAL A 194 11.14 23.57 7.93
CA VAL A 194 11.62 24.83 7.38
C VAL A 194 11.75 25.86 8.48
N LEU A 195 12.90 26.52 8.55
CA LEU A 195 13.10 27.69 9.40
C LEU A 195 12.65 28.94 8.64
N ARG A 196 11.64 29.64 9.17
CA ARG A 196 11.18 30.91 8.63
C ARG A 196 11.24 32.04 9.66
N SER A 197 11.01 33.25 9.24
CA SER A 197 10.80 34.39 10.15
C SER A 197 9.31 34.69 10.26
N ASP A 198 8.83 34.78 11.50
CA ASP A 198 7.47 35.24 11.80
C ASP A 198 7.58 36.47 12.69
N ARG A 199 7.14 37.65 12.18
CA ARG A 199 7.25 38.95 12.86
C ARG A 199 8.65 39.24 13.41
N GLY A 200 9.68 38.87 12.64
CA GLY A 200 11.09 39.09 13.02
C GLY A 200 11.66 38.00 13.95
N GLN A 201 10.85 37.08 14.48
CA GLN A 201 11.30 35.98 15.29
C GLN A 201 11.53 34.71 14.44
N PRO A 202 12.57 33.90 14.69
CA PRO A 202 12.77 32.64 14.00
C PRO A 202 11.74 31.62 14.45
N GLN A 203 11.12 30.94 13.47
CA GLN A 203 10.14 29.89 13.72
C GLN A 203 10.45 28.66 12.88
N LEU A 204 10.55 27.50 13.51
CA LEU A 204 10.62 26.22 12.84
C LEU A 204 9.21 25.69 12.56
N VAL A 205 8.93 25.34 11.31
CA VAL A 205 7.62 24.88 10.85
C VAL A 205 7.78 23.54 10.15
N PHE A 206 6.91 22.59 10.45
CA PHE A 206 6.83 21.31 9.76
C PHE A 206 5.63 21.32 8.82
N TYR A 207 5.88 21.40 7.53
CA TYR A 207 4.85 21.42 6.48
C TYR A 207 4.46 20.00 6.09
N ARG A 208 3.15 19.73 6.00
CA ARG A 208 2.60 18.49 5.45
C ARG A 208 2.70 18.52 3.93
N THR A 209 3.60 17.76 3.34
CA THR A 209 3.83 17.77 1.89
C THR A 209 2.71 17.11 1.08
N SER A 210 1.73 16.49 1.76
CA SER A 210 0.48 16.02 1.17
C SER A 210 -0.52 17.17 0.92
N LYS A 211 -0.36 18.32 1.58
CA LYS A 211 -1.25 19.48 1.54
C LYS A 211 -0.62 20.71 0.89
N ASP A 212 0.70 20.86 0.98
CA ASP A 212 1.45 21.98 0.42
C ASP A 212 2.71 21.49 -0.28
N ASP A 213 2.90 21.96 -1.50
CA ASP A 213 4.14 21.76 -2.26
C ASP A 213 5.10 22.94 -2.14
N ASP A 214 4.61 24.12 -1.70
CA ASP A 214 5.32 25.37 -1.73
C ASP A 214 5.36 26.06 -0.37
N VAL A 215 6.42 26.81 -0.16
CA VAL A 215 6.60 27.70 1.00
C VAL A 215 7.07 29.07 0.54
N VAL A 216 6.71 30.12 1.27
CA VAL A 216 7.28 31.46 1.08
C VAL A 216 8.37 31.70 2.11
N ILE A 217 9.61 31.89 1.65
CA ILE A 217 10.77 32.21 2.47
C ILE A 217 11.36 33.54 1.98
N ASN A 218 11.49 34.51 2.87
CA ASN A 218 12.00 35.85 2.55
C ASN A 218 11.30 36.49 1.34
N GLY A 219 9.97 36.30 1.24
CA GLY A 219 9.15 36.85 0.15
C GLY A 219 9.25 36.10 -1.18
N ARG A 220 10.02 35.02 -1.26
CA ARG A 220 10.15 34.17 -2.46
C ARG A 220 9.43 32.84 -2.27
N ARG A 221 8.65 32.43 -3.27
CA ARG A 221 8.01 31.09 -3.33
C ARG A 221 9.05 30.06 -3.74
N ALA A 222 9.12 28.98 -2.99
CA ALA A 222 9.99 27.84 -3.24
C ALA A 222 9.23 26.53 -3.04
N LYS A 223 9.53 25.49 -3.83
CA LYS A 223 9.04 24.14 -3.58
C LYS A 223 9.59 23.61 -2.25
N LEU A 224 8.84 22.77 -1.56
CA LEU A 224 9.32 22.04 -0.37
C LEU A 224 10.18 20.85 -0.78
N ALA A 225 11.33 20.69 -0.13
CA ALA A 225 12.13 19.48 -0.28
C ALA A 225 11.38 18.29 0.34
N THR A 226 11.10 17.25 -0.45
CA THR A 226 10.28 16.11 0.01
C THR A 226 10.88 14.80 -0.43
N ASP A 227 10.76 13.78 0.42
CA ASP A 227 11.02 12.38 0.09
C ASP A 227 9.72 11.58 0.24
N PHE A 228 9.12 11.20 -0.88
CA PHE A 228 7.86 10.46 -0.91
C PHE A 228 8.05 8.95 -0.73
N THR A 229 9.26 8.44 -0.96
CA THR A 229 9.63 7.03 -0.75
C THR A 229 9.84 6.71 0.72
N ALA A 230 10.43 7.64 1.47
CA ALA A 230 10.86 7.41 2.84
C ALA A 230 9.72 7.00 3.80
N PRO A 231 8.52 7.62 3.78
CA PRO A 231 7.41 7.20 4.63
C PRO A 231 6.96 5.76 4.38
N LEU A 232 6.84 5.36 3.10
CA LEU A 232 6.46 4.01 2.71
C LEU A 232 7.48 2.98 3.18
N ALA A 233 8.77 3.22 2.94
CA ALA A 233 9.85 2.33 3.35
C ALA A 233 9.93 2.22 4.88
N TYR A 234 9.75 3.34 5.60
CA TYR A 234 9.79 3.37 7.06
C TYR A 234 8.65 2.59 7.70
N MET A 235 7.42 2.75 7.21
CA MET A 235 6.25 1.97 7.65
C MET A 235 6.49 0.47 7.48
N LEU A 236 6.98 0.05 6.31
CA LEU A 236 7.28 -1.35 6.02
C LEU A 236 8.32 -1.95 6.98
N SER A 237 9.33 -1.17 7.38
CA SER A 237 10.34 -1.62 8.34
C SER A 237 9.74 -1.92 9.72
N LYS A 238 8.71 -1.18 10.13
CA LYS A 238 8.02 -1.38 11.42
C LYS A 238 7.09 -2.60 11.43
N GLY A 239 6.63 -3.03 10.27
CA GLY A 239 5.85 -4.28 10.11
C GLY A 239 6.69 -5.56 10.19
N ARG A 240 8.02 -5.49 9.97
CA ARG A 240 8.91 -6.65 9.82
C ARG A 240 9.22 -7.42 11.12
N ASN A 241 9.02 -6.85 12.29
CA ASN A 241 9.38 -7.48 13.58
C ASN A 241 8.45 -8.60 14.05
N ARG A 242 7.45 -8.99 13.25
CA ARG A 242 6.65 -10.19 13.47
C ARG A 242 6.73 -11.04 12.21
N SER A 243 7.51 -12.12 12.30
CA SER A 243 7.56 -13.19 11.31
C SER A 243 6.14 -13.72 11.07
N MET A 244 5.41 -13.11 10.12
CA MET A 244 4.30 -13.80 9.50
C MET A 244 4.94 -14.89 8.64
N ASP A 245 5.04 -16.09 9.20
CA ASP A 245 5.48 -17.28 8.50
C ASP A 245 4.57 -17.47 7.27
N ILE A 246 5.14 -17.88 6.14
CA ILE A 246 4.39 -18.29 4.95
C ILE A 246 3.24 -19.25 5.33
N ARG A 247 3.42 -20.04 6.38
CA ARG A 247 2.39 -20.91 6.96
C ARG A 247 1.16 -20.14 7.49
N SER A 248 1.33 -18.90 7.98
CA SER A 248 0.22 -18.09 8.49
C SER A 248 -0.63 -17.47 7.36
N LEU A 249 -0.05 -17.28 6.15
CA LEU A 249 -0.80 -16.83 4.97
C LEU A 249 -1.75 -17.91 4.42
N ILE A 250 -1.47 -19.17 4.73
CA ILE A 250 -2.20 -20.34 4.25
C ILE A 250 -3.18 -20.84 5.33
N ARG A 251 -2.92 -20.55 6.60
CA ARG A 251 -3.79 -20.92 7.71
C ARG A 251 -4.95 -19.94 7.85
N THR A 252 -6.14 -20.41 7.57
CA THR A 252 -7.40 -19.63 7.56
C THR A 252 -7.88 -19.24 8.95
N ASP A 253 -7.52 -20.02 9.96
CA ASP A 253 -7.93 -19.85 11.36
C ASP A 253 -7.17 -18.74 12.09
N LEU A 254 -5.96 -18.38 11.62
CA LEU A 254 -5.09 -17.41 12.30
C LEU A 254 -5.16 -15.98 11.75
N THR A 255 -5.87 -15.72 10.64
CA THR A 255 -5.71 -14.49 9.87
C THR A 255 -7.01 -13.73 9.57
N MET A 256 -8.18 -14.29 9.87
CA MET A 256 -9.46 -13.59 9.65
C MET A 256 -9.55 -12.29 10.45
N ASP A 257 -9.08 -12.29 11.69
CA ASP A 257 -9.05 -11.10 12.55
C ASP A 257 -8.00 -10.06 12.09
N GLN A 258 -7.08 -10.48 11.21
CA GLN A 258 -6.05 -9.60 10.62
C GLN A 258 -6.41 -9.13 9.21
N ALA A 259 -7.44 -9.75 8.58
CA ALA A 259 -7.93 -9.31 7.30
C ALA A 259 -8.58 -7.92 7.44
N GLY A 260 -8.19 -6.99 6.58
CA GLY A 260 -8.73 -5.65 6.63
C GLY A 260 -8.22 -4.76 5.50
N LEU A 261 -8.90 -3.65 5.36
CA LEU A 261 -8.46 -2.56 4.51
C LEU A 261 -7.64 -1.59 5.36
N PHE A 262 -6.49 -1.14 4.85
CA PHE A 262 -5.56 -0.28 5.56
C PHE A 262 -5.07 0.86 4.67
N GLN A 263 -4.87 2.03 5.26
CA GLN A 263 -4.15 3.15 4.65
C GLN A 263 -2.71 3.20 5.17
N PHE A 264 -1.77 3.71 4.39
CA PHE A 264 -0.39 3.88 4.85
C PHE A 264 -0.07 5.32 5.27
N SER A 265 -0.86 6.29 4.84
CA SER A 265 -0.78 7.71 5.19
C SER A 265 -2.09 8.18 5.83
N PRO A 266 -2.10 9.32 6.54
CA PRO A 266 -3.33 9.93 7.02
C PRO A 266 -4.36 10.12 5.90
N TYR A 267 -5.65 9.91 6.22
CA TYR A 267 -6.74 10.12 5.26
C TYR A 267 -6.78 11.57 4.78
N ASP A 268 -6.89 11.72 3.48
CA ASP A 268 -7.05 13.00 2.81
C ASP A 268 -8.40 13.05 2.08
N PRO A 269 -9.37 13.87 2.52
CA PRO A 269 -10.69 13.96 1.88
C PRO A 269 -10.63 14.51 0.44
N ASP A 270 -9.56 15.21 0.07
CA ASP A 270 -9.40 15.79 -1.26
C ASP A 270 -8.87 14.78 -2.29
N LYS A 271 -8.51 13.56 -1.85
CA LYS A 271 -7.91 12.52 -2.69
C LYS A 271 -8.81 11.31 -2.91
N ILE A 272 -8.75 10.79 -4.13
CA ILE A 272 -9.46 9.59 -4.54
C ILE A 272 -8.68 8.35 -4.03
N PRO A 273 -9.32 7.38 -3.35
CA PRO A 273 -8.65 6.16 -2.97
C PRO A 273 -8.38 5.22 -4.14
N VAL A 274 -7.17 4.68 -4.19
CA VAL A 274 -6.80 3.52 -5.00
C VAL A 274 -6.65 2.32 -4.07
N VAL A 275 -7.50 1.32 -4.23
CA VAL A 275 -7.53 0.12 -3.39
C VAL A 275 -6.77 -1.00 -4.07
N PHE A 276 -5.64 -1.40 -3.50
CA PHE A 276 -4.79 -2.48 -4.00
C PHE A 276 -5.15 -3.82 -3.36
N VAL A 277 -5.40 -4.82 -4.20
CA VAL A 277 -5.78 -6.19 -3.81
C VAL A 277 -4.75 -7.18 -4.34
N HIS A 278 -3.99 -7.81 -3.45
CA HIS A 278 -2.91 -8.74 -3.80
C HIS A 278 -3.42 -10.10 -4.29
N GLY A 279 -2.52 -10.89 -4.89
CA GLY A 279 -2.82 -12.21 -5.42
C GLY A 279 -2.73 -13.34 -4.38
N LEU A 280 -2.95 -14.58 -4.87
CA LEU A 280 -2.75 -15.79 -4.11
C LEU A 280 -1.30 -15.90 -3.64
N MET A 281 -1.07 -16.32 -2.39
CA MET A 281 0.25 -16.45 -1.76
C MET A 281 1.08 -15.16 -1.75
N SER A 282 0.44 -14.02 -1.89
CA SER A 282 1.06 -12.71 -1.89
C SER A 282 0.58 -11.87 -0.69
N ARG A 283 1.09 -10.66 -0.58
CA ARG A 283 0.82 -9.70 0.49
C ARG A 283 0.67 -8.29 -0.10
N PRO A 284 0.15 -7.33 0.67
CA PRO A 284 0.09 -5.92 0.25
C PRO A 284 1.45 -5.34 -0.18
N GLU A 285 2.55 -5.81 0.40
CA GLU A 285 3.91 -5.35 0.09
C GLU A 285 4.33 -5.58 -1.37
N THR A 286 3.67 -6.48 -2.08
CA THR A 286 3.88 -6.69 -3.53
C THR A 286 3.59 -5.43 -4.35
N TRP A 287 2.77 -4.52 -3.83
CA TRP A 287 2.40 -3.27 -4.49
C TRP A 287 3.37 -2.10 -4.23
N VAL A 288 4.38 -2.31 -3.38
CA VAL A 288 5.33 -1.27 -2.99
C VAL A 288 6.07 -0.66 -4.18
N PRO A 289 6.59 -1.43 -5.15
CA PRO A 289 7.23 -0.87 -6.34
C PRO A 289 6.27 0.02 -7.14
N ALA A 290 5.03 -0.45 -7.35
CA ALA A 290 4.02 0.31 -8.08
C ALA A 290 3.64 1.61 -7.35
N VAL A 291 3.35 1.53 -6.05
CA VAL A 291 2.99 2.72 -5.24
C VAL A 291 4.13 3.73 -5.19
N ASN A 292 5.38 3.26 -5.03
CA ASN A 292 6.54 4.13 -5.04
C ASN A 292 6.69 4.90 -6.36
N ASP A 293 6.54 4.20 -7.49
CA ASP A 293 6.62 4.83 -8.81
C ASP A 293 5.44 5.79 -9.06
N LEU A 294 4.24 5.46 -8.58
CA LEU A 294 3.08 6.35 -8.64
C LEU A 294 3.27 7.61 -7.78
N LEU A 295 3.93 7.50 -6.62
CA LEU A 295 4.26 8.65 -5.78
C LEU A 295 5.29 9.59 -6.43
N ALA A 296 6.09 9.11 -7.39
CA ALA A 296 6.98 9.97 -8.18
C ALA A 296 6.23 10.85 -9.18
N ASP A 297 5.01 10.49 -9.58
CA ASP A 297 4.15 11.28 -10.48
C ASP A 297 3.37 12.34 -9.69
N GLU A 298 3.66 13.63 -9.90
CA GLU A 298 3.04 14.75 -9.20
C GLU A 298 1.51 14.74 -9.32
N LYS A 299 0.97 14.56 -10.54
CA LYS A 299 -0.48 14.56 -10.79
C LYS A 299 -1.20 13.42 -10.06
N ILE A 300 -0.56 12.25 -9.96
CA ILE A 300 -1.12 11.10 -9.23
C ILE A 300 -1.04 11.37 -7.72
N ARG A 301 0.08 11.85 -7.24
CA ARG A 301 0.31 12.16 -5.83
C ARG A 301 -0.65 13.21 -5.30
N GLU A 302 -1.00 14.22 -6.11
CA GLU A 302 -1.97 15.26 -5.75
C GLU A 302 -3.41 14.76 -5.68
N ARG A 303 -3.78 13.80 -6.53
CA ARG A 303 -5.18 13.39 -6.72
C ARG A 303 -5.55 12.08 -6.04
N TYR A 304 -4.57 11.26 -5.65
CA TYR A 304 -4.81 9.91 -5.15
C TYR A 304 -4.18 9.67 -3.78
N GLN A 305 -4.83 8.79 -3.02
CA GLN A 305 -4.30 8.14 -1.83
C GLN A 305 -4.40 6.62 -1.99
N PHE A 306 -3.52 5.87 -1.33
CA PHE A 306 -3.37 4.44 -1.58
C PHE A 306 -3.79 3.63 -0.36
N TRP A 307 -4.71 2.68 -0.58
CA TRP A 307 -5.20 1.75 0.43
C TRP A 307 -4.88 0.32 0.04
N PHE A 308 -4.66 -0.54 1.01
CA PHE A 308 -4.25 -1.92 0.79
C PHE A 308 -5.20 -2.87 1.49
N PHE A 309 -5.69 -3.87 0.76
CA PHE A 309 -6.49 -4.93 1.34
C PHE A 309 -5.61 -6.13 1.66
N LEU A 310 -5.47 -6.45 2.95
CA LEU A 310 -4.83 -7.66 3.45
C LEU A 310 -5.89 -8.72 3.71
N TYR A 311 -5.67 -9.93 3.22
CA TYR A 311 -6.58 -11.04 3.45
C TYR A 311 -5.86 -12.40 3.40
N PRO A 312 -6.39 -13.45 4.08
CA PRO A 312 -5.88 -14.80 3.96
C PRO A 312 -6.18 -15.36 2.57
N THR A 313 -5.15 -15.68 1.81
CA THR A 313 -5.29 -16.11 0.42
C THR A 313 -5.86 -17.53 0.27
N GLY A 314 -5.98 -18.27 1.37
CA GLY A 314 -6.66 -19.56 1.42
C GLY A 314 -8.17 -19.50 1.37
N LEU A 315 -8.78 -18.31 1.54
CA LEU A 315 -10.23 -18.16 1.50
C LEU A 315 -10.77 -18.22 0.07
N PRO A 316 -11.99 -18.73 -0.13
CA PRO A 316 -12.68 -18.63 -1.41
C PRO A 316 -12.81 -17.18 -1.87
N VAL A 317 -12.65 -16.94 -3.17
CA VAL A 317 -12.70 -15.59 -3.76
C VAL A 317 -13.96 -14.81 -3.40
N TRP A 318 -15.13 -15.48 -3.36
CA TRP A 318 -16.40 -14.84 -3.00
C TRP A 318 -16.45 -14.41 -1.52
N ALA A 319 -15.89 -15.22 -0.62
CA ALA A 319 -15.82 -14.86 0.80
C ALA A 319 -14.86 -13.69 1.03
N THR A 320 -13.72 -13.71 0.35
CA THR A 320 -12.76 -12.60 0.34
C THR A 320 -13.39 -11.32 -0.23
N ALA A 321 -14.17 -11.44 -1.31
CA ALA A 321 -14.87 -10.29 -1.90
C ALA A 321 -15.97 -9.72 -0.98
N ALA A 322 -16.68 -10.60 -0.25
CA ALA A 322 -17.64 -10.16 0.77
C ALA A 322 -16.94 -9.43 1.92
N LYS A 323 -15.79 -9.95 2.38
CA LYS A 323 -14.98 -9.29 3.41
C LYS A 323 -14.48 -7.91 2.95
N LEU A 324 -14.02 -7.79 1.70
CA LEU A 324 -13.61 -6.50 1.15
C LEU A 324 -14.78 -5.51 1.13
N ARG A 325 -16.01 -5.93 0.78
CA ARG A 325 -17.21 -5.08 0.86
C ARG A 325 -17.45 -4.57 2.29
N GLU A 326 -17.39 -5.46 3.28
CA GLU A 326 -17.53 -5.08 4.70
C GLU A 326 -16.48 -4.05 5.12
N GLU A 327 -15.23 -4.25 4.72
CA GLU A 327 -14.14 -3.34 5.03
C GLU A 327 -14.31 -1.97 4.34
N MET A 328 -14.72 -1.94 3.08
CA MET A 328 -15.01 -0.69 2.37
C MET A 328 -16.19 0.06 3.01
N ASP A 329 -17.23 -0.65 3.45
CA ASP A 329 -18.36 -0.05 4.17
C ASP A 329 -17.92 0.51 5.52
N ARG A 330 -17.07 -0.21 6.26
CA ARG A 330 -16.47 0.25 7.51
C ARG A 330 -15.64 1.52 7.30
N PHE A 331 -14.77 1.55 6.29
CA PHE A 331 -13.99 2.73 5.93
C PHE A 331 -14.90 3.91 5.59
N ARG A 332 -15.91 3.69 4.75
CA ARG A 332 -16.86 4.74 4.38
C ARG A 332 -17.59 5.31 5.59
N THR A 333 -18.08 4.44 6.48
CA THR A 333 -18.80 4.87 7.70
C THR A 333 -17.88 5.63 8.65
N THR A 334 -16.61 5.23 8.75
CA THR A 334 -15.64 5.89 9.64
C THR A 334 -15.19 7.24 9.09
N LEU A 335 -14.85 7.30 7.79
CA LEU A 335 -14.24 8.49 7.19
C LEU A 335 -15.25 9.51 6.67
N ASP A 336 -16.44 9.05 6.28
CA ASP A 336 -17.48 9.90 5.69
C ASP A 336 -18.88 9.37 6.05
N PRO A 337 -19.28 9.45 7.33
CA PRO A 337 -20.56 8.92 7.81
C PRO A 337 -21.78 9.60 7.15
N ARG A 338 -21.62 10.83 6.66
CA ARG A 338 -22.67 11.60 5.98
C ARG A 338 -22.73 11.34 4.48
N ARG A 339 -21.80 10.53 3.93
CA ARG A 339 -21.65 10.26 2.49
C ARG A 339 -21.59 11.53 1.64
N ALA A 340 -20.87 12.55 2.13
CA ALA A 340 -20.76 13.85 1.49
C ALA A 340 -19.51 14.00 0.62
N ASN A 341 -18.52 13.10 0.75
CA ASN A 341 -17.26 13.19 0.01
C ASN A 341 -17.36 12.48 -1.36
N PRO A 342 -17.41 13.24 -2.49
CA PRO A 342 -17.52 12.66 -3.82
C PRO A 342 -16.26 11.88 -4.26
N ASN A 343 -15.09 12.15 -3.67
CA ASN A 343 -13.87 11.40 -3.99
C ASN A 343 -13.96 9.94 -3.54
N LEU A 344 -14.71 9.66 -2.48
CA LEU A 344 -14.99 8.29 -2.03
C LEU A 344 -16.01 7.55 -2.92
N ASP A 345 -16.70 8.24 -3.85
CA ASP A 345 -17.57 7.63 -4.85
C ASP A 345 -16.84 7.33 -6.17
N ARG A 346 -15.55 7.61 -6.23
CA ARG A 346 -14.72 7.46 -7.43
C ARG A 346 -13.55 6.50 -7.22
N MET A 347 -13.61 5.60 -6.23
CA MET A 347 -12.51 4.69 -5.91
C MET A 347 -12.05 3.89 -7.12
N VAL A 348 -10.74 3.69 -7.23
CA VAL A 348 -10.13 2.81 -8.24
C VAL A 348 -9.70 1.51 -7.57
N MET A 349 -10.20 0.38 -8.06
CA MET A 349 -9.78 -0.95 -7.62
C MET A 349 -8.64 -1.44 -8.50
N VAL A 350 -7.55 -1.90 -7.90
CA VAL A 350 -6.40 -2.48 -8.63
C VAL A 350 -6.12 -3.85 -8.06
N GLY A 351 -6.33 -4.89 -8.86
CA GLY A 351 -6.18 -6.27 -8.40
C GLY A 351 -5.19 -7.07 -9.24
N HIS A 352 -4.30 -7.79 -8.57
CA HIS A 352 -3.36 -8.71 -9.21
C HIS A 352 -3.83 -10.15 -9.02
N SER A 353 -3.79 -10.94 -10.10
CA SER A 353 -4.09 -12.38 -10.05
C SER A 353 -5.47 -12.64 -9.40
N MET A 354 -5.54 -13.47 -8.36
CA MET A 354 -6.78 -13.69 -7.59
C MET A 354 -7.39 -12.39 -7.04
N GLY A 355 -6.56 -11.41 -6.68
CA GLY A 355 -7.02 -10.10 -6.24
C GLY A 355 -7.82 -9.34 -7.31
N GLY A 356 -7.56 -9.59 -8.59
CA GLY A 356 -8.36 -9.07 -9.69
C GLY A 356 -9.78 -9.65 -9.70
N LEU A 357 -9.95 -10.94 -9.40
CA LEU A 357 -11.27 -11.55 -9.26
C LEU A 357 -12.05 -10.96 -8.08
N VAL A 358 -11.37 -10.77 -6.93
CA VAL A 358 -11.93 -10.11 -5.74
C VAL A 358 -12.38 -8.68 -6.06
N SER A 359 -11.55 -7.92 -6.79
CA SER A 359 -11.86 -6.56 -7.26
C SER A 359 -13.02 -6.54 -8.26
N GLY A 360 -13.04 -7.47 -9.21
CA GLY A 360 -14.10 -7.61 -10.20
C GLY A 360 -15.47 -7.91 -9.60
N LEU A 361 -15.52 -8.65 -8.48
CA LEU A 361 -16.77 -8.90 -7.76
C LEU A 361 -17.35 -7.64 -7.09
N GLN A 362 -16.59 -6.57 -6.92
CA GLN A 362 -17.11 -5.31 -6.38
C GLN A 362 -18.00 -4.56 -7.39
N ILE A 363 -17.89 -4.86 -8.68
CA ILE A 363 -18.67 -4.22 -9.75
C ILE A 363 -19.68 -5.16 -10.42
N ARG A 364 -19.90 -6.35 -9.86
CA ARG A 364 -20.82 -7.36 -10.36
C ARG A 364 -22.08 -7.46 -9.51
N THR A 365 -23.14 -7.99 -10.12
CA THR A 365 -24.41 -8.30 -9.43
C THR A 365 -24.49 -9.79 -9.15
N GLY A 366 -24.62 -10.17 -7.88
CA GLY A 366 -24.88 -11.54 -7.45
C GLY A 366 -26.36 -11.85 -7.30
N GLY A 367 -26.81 -12.17 -6.10
CA GLY A 367 -28.22 -12.40 -5.78
C GLY A 367 -28.78 -13.68 -6.40
N LYS A 368 -30.01 -13.60 -6.88
CA LYS A 368 -30.74 -14.74 -7.46
C LYS A 368 -29.93 -15.41 -8.59
N HIS A 369 -29.24 -14.62 -9.40
CA HIS A 369 -28.46 -15.11 -10.53
C HIS A 369 -27.31 -16.00 -10.07
N LEU A 370 -26.53 -15.54 -9.09
CA LEU A 370 -25.44 -16.32 -8.51
C LEU A 370 -25.98 -17.52 -7.74
N TRP A 371 -27.08 -17.34 -6.98
CA TRP A 371 -27.72 -18.44 -6.27
C TRP A 371 -28.06 -19.61 -7.19
N GLN A 372 -28.72 -19.33 -8.31
CA GLN A 372 -29.13 -20.32 -9.30
C GLN A 372 -27.95 -21.04 -9.99
N GLN A 373 -26.78 -20.42 -10.04
CA GLN A 373 -25.57 -21.08 -10.53
C GLN A 373 -25.03 -22.12 -9.54
N PHE A 374 -25.27 -21.94 -8.25
CA PHE A 374 -24.75 -22.82 -7.19
C PHE A 374 -25.77 -23.80 -6.65
N MET A 375 -27.03 -23.38 -6.49
CA MET A 375 -28.04 -24.08 -5.72
C MET A 375 -29.25 -24.46 -6.57
N ASN A 376 -29.77 -25.67 -6.34
CA ASN A 376 -31.03 -26.13 -6.92
C ASN A 376 -32.25 -25.75 -6.07
N THR A 377 -32.02 -25.45 -4.78
CA THR A 377 -33.08 -25.16 -3.81
C THR A 377 -33.07 -23.67 -3.47
N PRO A 378 -34.21 -22.96 -3.52
CA PRO A 378 -34.28 -21.55 -3.10
C PRO A 378 -33.87 -21.36 -1.63
N PRO A 379 -33.29 -20.20 -1.27
CA PRO A 379 -32.76 -19.97 0.09
C PRO A 379 -33.82 -20.05 1.18
N GLU A 380 -35.08 -19.73 0.86
CA GLU A 380 -36.20 -19.77 1.79
C GLU A 380 -36.55 -21.21 2.22
N LYS A 381 -36.29 -22.19 1.35
CA LYS A 381 -36.57 -23.60 1.55
C LYS A 381 -35.43 -24.40 2.21
N LEU A 382 -34.27 -23.70 2.48
CA LEU A 382 -33.17 -24.36 3.15
C LEU A 382 -33.35 -24.32 4.67
N ASP A 383 -33.37 -25.51 5.28
CA ASP A 383 -33.37 -25.66 6.73
C ASP A 383 -31.94 -25.50 7.28
N LEU A 384 -31.52 -24.24 7.46
CA LEU A 384 -30.22 -23.85 7.98
C LEU A 384 -30.39 -23.06 9.28
N THR A 385 -29.36 -23.11 10.13
CA THR A 385 -29.32 -22.22 11.28
C THR A 385 -29.37 -20.76 10.81
N PRO A 386 -29.99 -19.85 11.59
CA PRO A 386 -30.08 -18.43 11.22
C PRO A 386 -28.73 -17.81 10.87
N GLN A 387 -27.68 -18.14 11.63
CA GLN A 387 -26.33 -17.64 11.42
C GLN A 387 -25.72 -18.13 10.09
N THR A 388 -25.88 -19.42 9.77
CA THR A 388 -25.39 -19.98 8.50
C THR A 388 -26.15 -19.38 7.32
N LYS A 389 -27.47 -19.25 7.43
CA LYS A 389 -28.32 -18.66 6.40
C LYS A 389 -27.95 -17.21 6.14
N GLU A 390 -27.80 -16.41 7.18
CA GLU A 390 -27.38 -15.00 7.05
C GLU A 390 -26.01 -14.88 6.39
N ARG A 391 -25.01 -15.66 6.82
CA ARG A 391 -23.66 -15.66 6.20
C ARG A 391 -23.70 -16.05 4.74
N LEU A 392 -24.44 -17.08 4.39
CA LEU A 392 -24.57 -17.54 3.00
C LEU A 392 -25.23 -16.49 2.13
N LEU A 393 -26.32 -15.87 2.60
CA LEU A 393 -27.03 -14.80 1.90
C LEU A 393 -26.15 -13.56 1.74
N ARG A 394 -25.37 -13.18 2.74
CA ARG A 394 -24.43 -12.05 2.69
C ARG A 394 -23.35 -12.23 1.61
N ILE A 395 -22.87 -13.47 1.43
CA ILE A 395 -21.88 -13.80 0.41
C ILE A 395 -22.49 -13.76 -1.00
N ILE A 396 -23.74 -14.18 -1.16
CA ILE A 396 -24.38 -14.36 -2.47
C ILE A 396 -25.19 -13.14 -2.87
N ASN A 397 -25.87 -12.48 -1.93
CA ASN A 397 -26.72 -11.33 -2.18
C ASN A 397 -25.94 -10.04 -2.16
N PHE A 398 -25.41 -9.63 -3.28
CA PHE A 398 -24.71 -8.37 -3.44
C PHE A 398 -25.02 -7.70 -4.78
N GLY A 399 -25.01 -6.39 -4.78
CA GLY A 399 -25.02 -5.56 -5.98
C GLY A 399 -23.63 -4.97 -6.26
N PRO A 400 -23.46 -4.35 -7.42
CA PRO A 400 -22.25 -3.61 -7.73
C PRO A 400 -22.17 -2.39 -6.81
N ARG A 401 -20.98 -2.09 -6.34
CA ARG A 401 -20.73 -0.92 -5.51
C ARG A 401 -20.90 0.37 -6.32
N ASN A 402 -21.46 1.39 -5.67
CA ASN A 402 -21.62 2.71 -6.30
C ASN A 402 -20.40 3.60 -6.11
N ASP A 403 -19.53 3.27 -5.14
CA ASP A 403 -18.33 3.99 -4.80
C ASP A 403 -17.09 3.51 -5.58
N VAL A 404 -17.22 2.49 -6.45
CA VAL A 404 -16.16 2.05 -7.36
C VAL A 404 -16.37 2.70 -8.73
N GLY A 405 -15.43 3.58 -9.10
CA GLY A 405 -15.46 4.30 -10.38
C GLY A 405 -14.62 3.65 -11.48
N ARG A 406 -13.70 2.71 -11.15
CA ARG A 406 -12.80 2.05 -12.13
C ARG A 406 -12.19 0.78 -11.56
N VAL A 407 -11.87 -0.19 -12.44
CA VAL A 407 -11.13 -1.40 -12.06
C VAL A 407 -9.95 -1.64 -13.01
N VAL A 408 -8.79 -2.00 -12.46
CA VAL A 408 -7.60 -2.40 -13.22
C VAL A 408 -7.19 -3.81 -12.82
N PHE A 409 -7.12 -4.69 -13.78
CA PHE A 409 -6.75 -6.09 -13.61
C PHE A 409 -5.31 -6.32 -14.06
N PHE A 410 -4.47 -6.87 -13.18
CA PHE A 410 -3.13 -7.31 -13.52
C PHE A 410 -3.08 -8.84 -13.55
N SER A 411 -2.78 -9.44 -14.68
CA SER A 411 -2.61 -10.90 -14.86
C SER A 411 -3.70 -11.72 -14.16
N THR A 412 -4.97 -11.28 -14.30
CA THR A 412 -6.11 -11.85 -13.57
C THR A 412 -6.66 -13.08 -14.30
N PRO A 413 -6.75 -14.26 -13.63
CA PRO A 413 -7.23 -15.49 -14.24
C PRO A 413 -8.76 -15.54 -14.32
N HIS A 414 -9.37 -14.71 -15.16
CA HIS A 414 -10.84 -14.65 -15.28
C HIS A 414 -11.46 -16.00 -15.66
N ARG A 415 -10.79 -16.80 -16.49
CA ARG A 415 -11.23 -18.14 -16.93
C ARG A 415 -10.43 -19.29 -16.31
N GLY A 416 -9.66 -19.00 -15.24
CA GLY A 416 -8.81 -19.97 -14.56
C GLY A 416 -7.39 -20.04 -15.09
N SER A 417 -6.62 -20.94 -14.50
CA SER A 417 -5.21 -21.14 -14.77
C SER A 417 -4.89 -22.63 -14.79
N ASP A 418 -4.02 -23.03 -15.72
CA ASP A 418 -3.52 -24.42 -15.84
C ASP A 418 -2.58 -24.81 -14.68
N LEU A 419 -2.18 -23.85 -13.83
CA LEU A 419 -1.47 -24.14 -12.56
C LEU A 419 -2.20 -25.15 -11.68
N ALA A 420 -3.51 -25.25 -11.82
CA ALA A 420 -4.32 -26.22 -11.07
C ALA A 420 -4.03 -27.69 -11.43
N VAL A 421 -3.23 -27.95 -12.48
CA VAL A 421 -2.79 -29.28 -12.94
C VAL A 421 -1.37 -29.61 -12.43
N ASN A 422 -0.68 -28.66 -11.80
CA ASN A 422 0.68 -28.81 -11.29
C ASN A 422 0.70 -29.40 -9.85
N PRO A 423 1.79 -30.09 -9.43
CA PRO A 423 1.97 -30.58 -8.04
C PRO A 423 1.73 -29.55 -6.95
N PHE A 424 1.86 -28.27 -7.29
CA PHE A 424 1.49 -27.13 -6.45
C PHE A 424 0.02 -27.12 -6.03
N ALA A 425 -0.88 -27.42 -6.94
CA ALA A 425 -2.30 -27.43 -6.65
C ALA A 425 -2.65 -28.49 -5.61
N GLU A 426 -2.00 -29.66 -5.65
CA GLU A 426 -2.21 -30.73 -4.66
C GLU A 426 -1.64 -30.36 -3.29
N PHE A 427 -0.46 -29.72 -3.24
CA PHE A 427 0.14 -29.27 -1.99
C PHE A 427 -0.76 -28.23 -1.29
N PHE A 428 -1.24 -27.24 -2.05
CA PHE A 428 -2.11 -26.18 -1.52
C PHE A 428 -3.55 -26.64 -1.26
N ALA A 429 -4.08 -27.58 -2.02
CA ALA A 429 -5.38 -28.17 -1.74
C ALA A 429 -5.44 -28.86 -0.35
N ARG A 430 -4.30 -29.33 0.13
CA ARG A 430 -4.19 -29.96 1.47
C ARG A 430 -4.06 -28.95 2.62
N LEU A 431 -3.68 -27.69 2.33
CA LEU A 431 -3.39 -26.67 3.33
C LEU A 431 -4.57 -25.74 3.65
N VAL A 432 -5.59 -25.72 2.81
CA VAL A 432 -6.67 -24.73 2.90
C VAL A 432 -7.94 -25.36 3.45
N ARG A 433 -8.42 -24.80 4.58
CA ARG A 433 -9.70 -25.17 5.21
C ARG A 433 -10.68 -24.00 5.10
N LEU A 434 -11.99 -24.29 5.07
CA LEU A 434 -13.02 -23.26 5.17
C LEU A 434 -12.85 -22.45 6.47
N PRO A 435 -12.96 -21.12 6.41
CA PRO A 435 -12.62 -20.23 7.53
C PRO A 435 -13.68 -20.16 8.64
N PHE A 436 -14.75 -20.94 8.54
CA PHE A 436 -15.83 -20.95 9.53
C PHE A 436 -16.32 -22.37 9.78
N THR A 437 -16.62 -22.64 11.03
CA THR A 437 -17.29 -23.86 11.44
C THR A 437 -18.75 -23.74 11.00
N ILE A 438 -19.12 -24.51 9.97
CA ILE A 438 -20.52 -24.76 9.64
C ILE A 438 -20.94 -25.98 10.43
N ALA A 439 -22.06 -25.91 11.12
CA ALA A 439 -22.61 -27.07 11.82
C ALA A 439 -22.76 -28.24 10.84
N GLN A 440 -22.42 -29.45 11.25
CA GLN A 440 -22.45 -30.63 10.38
C GLN A 440 -23.80 -30.81 9.69
N ARG A 441 -24.90 -30.51 10.39
CA ARG A 441 -26.27 -30.48 9.85
C ARG A 441 -26.40 -29.51 8.68
N ASP A 442 -25.96 -28.27 8.85
CA ASP A 442 -26.04 -27.23 7.83
C ASP A 442 -25.19 -27.58 6.60
N MET A 443 -24.01 -28.20 6.81
CA MET A 443 -23.15 -28.67 5.70
C MET A 443 -23.85 -29.76 4.86
N ILE A 444 -24.56 -30.68 5.48
CA ILE A 444 -25.35 -31.71 4.79
C ILE A 444 -26.45 -31.04 3.96
N THR A 445 -27.20 -30.13 4.56
CA THR A 445 -28.28 -29.38 3.89
C THR A 445 -27.75 -28.58 2.70
N ILE A 446 -26.65 -27.82 2.86
CA ILE A 446 -26.01 -27.07 1.78
C ILE A 446 -25.58 -28.03 0.67
N ARG A 447 -24.90 -29.13 0.99
CA ARG A 447 -24.43 -30.11 0.01
C ARG A 447 -25.57 -30.73 -0.80
N GLN A 448 -26.67 -31.03 -0.18
CA GLN A 448 -27.86 -31.57 -0.86
C GLN A 448 -28.51 -30.54 -1.79
N ALA A 449 -28.46 -29.25 -1.41
CA ALA A 449 -29.00 -28.16 -2.18
C ALA A 449 -28.11 -27.70 -3.35
N LEU A 450 -26.81 -28.07 -3.34
CA LEU A 450 -25.89 -27.75 -4.45
C LEU A 450 -26.29 -28.46 -5.74
N ARG A 451 -26.01 -27.81 -6.87
CA ARG A 451 -26.08 -28.44 -8.19
C ARG A 451 -25.12 -29.65 -8.24
N GLN A 452 -25.49 -30.67 -8.98
CA GLN A 452 -24.74 -31.94 -9.02
C GLN A 452 -23.27 -31.74 -9.37
N GLU A 453 -22.98 -30.86 -10.34
CA GLU A 453 -21.64 -30.56 -10.83
C GLU A 453 -20.74 -29.93 -9.76
N LEU A 454 -21.34 -29.34 -8.74
CA LEU A 454 -20.64 -28.66 -7.65
C LEU A 454 -20.50 -29.52 -6.40
N ARG A 455 -21.31 -30.59 -6.26
CA ARG A 455 -21.30 -31.45 -5.06
C ARG A 455 -19.95 -32.09 -4.81
N GLU A 456 -19.27 -32.52 -5.88
CA GLU A 456 -17.94 -33.14 -5.80
C GLU A 456 -16.85 -32.12 -5.37
N LEU A 457 -16.99 -30.86 -5.78
CA LEU A 457 -16.07 -29.78 -5.40
C LEU A 457 -16.18 -29.41 -3.91
N PHE A 458 -17.32 -29.68 -3.29
CA PHE A 458 -17.58 -29.43 -1.86
C PHE A 458 -17.30 -30.64 -0.95
N VAL A 459 -16.86 -31.76 -1.50
CA VAL A 459 -16.38 -32.92 -0.70
C VAL A 459 -14.95 -32.67 -0.21
N ALA A 460 -14.13 -31.98 -1.01
CA ALA A 460 -12.84 -31.48 -0.59
C ALA A 460 -13.01 -30.09 0.08
N PRO A 461 -12.13 -29.70 1.01
CA PRO A 461 -12.19 -28.35 1.56
C PRO A 461 -12.15 -27.33 0.41
N ALA A 462 -13.22 -26.56 0.27
CA ALA A 462 -13.33 -25.53 -0.77
C ALA A 462 -12.24 -24.47 -0.53
N ASN A 463 -11.31 -24.38 -1.44
CA ASN A 463 -10.18 -23.46 -1.36
C ASN A 463 -10.01 -22.64 -2.65
N SER A 464 -9.23 -21.58 -2.58
CA SER A 464 -8.99 -20.69 -3.72
C SER A 464 -8.39 -21.40 -4.93
N ILE A 465 -7.65 -22.48 -4.73
CA ILE A 465 -6.96 -23.20 -5.81
C ILE A 465 -7.92 -24.04 -6.63
N VAL A 466 -8.83 -24.78 -5.97
CA VAL A 466 -9.89 -25.51 -6.67
C VAL A 466 -10.75 -24.56 -7.48
N PHE A 467 -11.01 -23.38 -6.91
CA PHE A 467 -11.75 -22.31 -7.58
C PHE A 467 -11.02 -21.79 -8.83
N LEU A 468 -9.69 -21.64 -8.77
CA LEU A 468 -8.87 -21.08 -9.85
C LEU A 468 -8.50 -22.08 -10.95
N ARG A 469 -8.97 -23.34 -10.90
CA ARG A 469 -8.76 -24.30 -12.01
C ARG A 469 -9.28 -23.76 -13.34
N ALA A 470 -8.55 -24.04 -14.41
CA ALA A 470 -9.01 -23.73 -15.77
C ALA A 470 -10.41 -24.32 -15.99
N ARG A 471 -11.30 -23.54 -16.59
CA ARG A 471 -12.70 -23.91 -16.86
C ARG A 471 -13.50 -24.35 -15.60
N SER A 472 -13.11 -23.88 -14.43
CA SER A 472 -13.87 -24.14 -13.18
C SER A 472 -15.31 -23.66 -13.35
N PRO A 473 -16.32 -24.50 -13.06
CA PRO A 473 -17.73 -24.09 -13.06
C PRO A 473 -17.99 -22.90 -12.11
N LEU A 474 -17.24 -22.81 -11.02
CA LEU A 474 -17.33 -21.72 -10.05
C LEU A 474 -16.82 -20.39 -10.63
N LEU A 475 -15.71 -20.41 -11.38
CA LEU A 475 -15.23 -19.23 -12.11
C LEU A 475 -16.19 -18.84 -13.22
N ALA A 476 -16.69 -19.80 -13.98
CA ALA A 476 -17.68 -19.54 -15.01
C ALA A 476 -18.94 -18.87 -14.43
N ALA A 477 -19.43 -19.32 -13.29
CA ALA A 477 -20.55 -18.72 -12.58
C ALA A 477 -20.28 -17.23 -12.24
N ILE A 478 -19.09 -16.89 -11.77
CA ILE A 478 -18.71 -15.50 -11.47
C ILE A 478 -18.53 -14.65 -12.73
N LEU A 479 -17.91 -15.21 -13.77
CA LEU A 479 -17.71 -14.48 -15.03
C LEU A 479 -19.01 -14.13 -15.72
N ASN A 480 -20.02 -14.99 -15.59
CA ASN A 480 -21.35 -14.79 -16.14
C ASN A 480 -22.20 -13.77 -15.34
N LEU A 481 -21.72 -13.31 -14.17
CA LEU A 481 -22.39 -12.25 -13.43
C LEU A 481 -22.28 -10.92 -14.19
N PRO A 482 -23.39 -10.19 -14.36
CA PRO A 482 -23.36 -8.91 -15.04
C PRO A 482 -22.50 -7.90 -14.29
N MET A 483 -21.61 -7.23 -15.01
CA MET A 483 -20.84 -6.09 -14.51
C MET A 483 -21.64 -4.81 -14.67
N LYS A 484 -21.43 -3.84 -13.78
CA LYS A 484 -22.03 -2.50 -13.86
C LYS A 484 -21.50 -1.77 -15.10
N PRO A 485 -22.33 -1.47 -16.12
CA PRO A 485 -21.86 -0.92 -17.40
C PRO A 485 -21.18 0.45 -17.28
N SER A 486 -21.53 1.23 -16.25
CA SER A 486 -20.95 2.55 -16.03
C SER A 486 -19.54 2.53 -15.43
N VAL A 487 -19.01 1.36 -15.04
CA VAL A 487 -17.67 1.24 -14.45
C VAL A 487 -16.69 0.68 -15.48
N PRO A 488 -15.82 1.53 -16.05
CA PRO A 488 -14.80 1.06 -16.98
C PRO A 488 -13.78 0.19 -16.27
N TYR A 489 -13.29 -0.84 -16.97
CA TYR A 489 -12.22 -1.70 -16.48
C TYR A 489 -11.14 -1.88 -17.55
N HIS A 490 -9.93 -2.22 -17.09
CA HIS A 490 -8.71 -2.32 -17.89
C HIS A 490 -7.97 -3.61 -17.57
N SER A 491 -7.28 -4.19 -18.56
CA SER A 491 -6.44 -5.37 -18.39
C SER A 491 -4.98 -5.03 -18.67
N ILE A 492 -4.07 -5.43 -17.76
CA ILE A 492 -2.63 -5.40 -17.94
C ILE A 492 -2.15 -6.85 -17.79
N ILE A 493 -1.61 -7.41 -18.88
CA ILE A 493 -1.38 -8.84 -19.02
C ILE A 493 0.12 -9.08 -19.19
N GLY A 494 0.71 -9.93 -18.35
CA GLY A 494 2.09 -10.36 -18.50
C GLY A 494 2.24 -11.37 -19.64
N ASP A 495 3.35 -11.29 -20.38
CA ASP A 495 3.74 -12.21 -21.42
C ASP A 495 5.23 -12.50 -21.35
N ARG A 496 5.59 -13.78 -21.32
CA ARG A 496 7.00 -14.24 -21.33
C ARG A 496 7.61 -14.35 -22.74
N GLY A 497 6.90 -13.95 -23.78
CA GLY A 497 7.36 -14.05 -25.15
C GLY A 497 7.48 -15.50 -25.70
N LYS A 498 6.72 -16.45 -25.13
CA LYS A 498 6.70 -17.85 -25.56
C LYS A 498 5.46 -18.17 -26.39
N GLY A 499 5.22 -17.38 -27.41
CA GLY A 499 4.09 -17.51 -28.33
C GLY A 499 3.37 -16.19 -28.55
N ASP A 500 2.61 -16.12 -29.64
CA ASP A 500 1.80 -14.94 -29.96
C ASP A 500 0.48 -14.98 -29.18
N ALA A 501 -0.11 -13.82 -28.90
CA ALA A 501 -1.48 -13.76 -28.44
C ALA A 501 -2.40 -14.38 -29.50
N PRO A 502 -3.35 -15.27 -29.14
CA PRO A 502 -3.84 -15.63 -27.80
C PRO A 502 -3.10 -16.78 -27.09
N ASN A 503 -1.97 -17.25 -27.63
CA ASN A 503 -1.24 -18.41 -27.12
C ASN A 503 -0.17 -18.05 -26.08
N SER A 504 0.04 -16.77 -25.82
CA SER A 504 1.00 -16.29 -24.84
C SER A 504 0.56 -16.52 -23.40
N SER A 505 1.51 -16.48 -22.47
CA SER A 505 1.27 -16.65 -21.03
C SER A 505 2.33 -15.93 -20.22
N ASP A 506 1.96 -15.45 -19.06
CA ASP A 506 2.90 -14.97 -18.04
C ASP A 506 3.60 -16.13 -17.28
N GLY A 507 3.32 -17.37 -17.67
CA GLY A 507 3.82 -18.61 -17.06
C GLY A 507 2.94 -19.15 -15.95
N VAL A 508 1.90 -18.42 -15.56
CA VAL A 508 0.89 -18.78 -14.55
C VAL A 508 -0.50 -18.70 -15.14
N VAL A 509 -0.82 -17.57 -15.76
CA VAL A 509 -2.13 -17.29 -16.35
C VAL A 509 -1.94 -17.12 -17.87
N PRO A 510 -2.62 -17.94 -18.69
CA PRO A 510 -2.58 -17.75 -20.13
C PRO A 510 -3.35 -16.51 -20.55
N TYR A 511 -2.96 -15.92 -21.68
CA TYR A 511 -3.58 -14.71 -22.25
C TYR A 511 -5.10 -14.85 -22.36
N TRP A 512 -5.61 -15.96 -22.92
CA TRP A 512 -7.05 -16.18 -23.09
C TRP A 512 -7.85 -16.10 -21.78
N SER A 513 -7.18 -16.35 -20.67
CA SER A 513 -7.80 -16.25 -19.33
C SER A 513 -7.81 -14.84 -18.77
N SER A 514 -6.76 -14.05 -19.04
CA SER A 514 -6.65 -12.65 -18.59
C SER A 514 -7.38 -11.66 -19.49
N HIS A 515 -7.55 -12.01 -20.78
CA HIS A 515 -8.22 -11.16 -21.78
C HIS A 515 -9.71 -10.97 -21.45
N LEU A 516 -10.19 -9.73 -21.52
CA LEU A 516 -11.61 -9.35 -21.43
C LEU A 516 -12.00 -8.54 -22.64
N LYS A 517 -12.95 -9.08 -23.45
CA LYS A 517 -13.39 -8.48 -24.72
C LYS A 517 -13.81 -7.01 -24.60
N ASP A 518 -14.49 -6.65 -23.50
CA ASP A 518 -15.07 -5.32 -23.31
C ASP A 518 -14.21 -4.43 -22.41
N ALA A 519 -12.93 -4.77 -22.19
CA ALA A 519 -11.99 -3.93 -21.46
C ALA A 519 -11.79 -2.58 -22.18
N ARG A 520 -11.87 -1.47 -21.46
CA ARG A 520 -11.64 -0.13 -22.00
C ARG A 520 -10.24 0.06 -22.59
N SER A 521 -9.25 -0.61 -22.03
CA SER A 521 -7.92 -0.80 -22.62
C SER A 521 -7.32 -2.13 -22.18
N GLU A 522 -6.46 -2.66 -23.03
CA GLU A 522 -5.63 -3.83 -22.74
C GLU A 522 -4.17 -3.50 -23.07
N LYS A 523 -3.27 -3.82 -22.15
CA LYS A 523 -1.82 -3.67 -22.33
C LYS A 523 -1.15 -5.00 -22.03
N ILE A 524 -0.46 -5.57 -23.00
CA ILE A 524 0.44 -6.71 -22.81
C ILE A 524 1.81 -6.15 -22.46
N VAL A 525 2.45 -6.70 -21.43
CA VAL A 525 3.77 -6.28 -20.96
C VAL A 525 4.75 -7.45 -20.92
N PRO A 526 6.04 -7.24 -21.25
CA PRO A 526 7.05 -8.29 -21.23
C PRO A 526 7.42 -8.68 -19.80
N SER A 527 6.61 -9.56 -19.21
CA SER A 527 6.71 -9.94 -17.81
C SER A 527 6.22 -11.36 -17.58
N GLY A 528 6.74 -12.01 -16.54
CA GLY A 528 6.07 -13.14 -15.91
C GLY A 528 4.82 -12.68 -15.12
N HIS A 529 4.36 -13.54 -14.21
CA HIS A 529 3.15 -13.28 -13.41
C HIS A 529 3.21 -12.02 -12.54
N GLY A 530 4.39 -11.46 -12.28
CA GLY A 530 4.62 -10.20 -11.56
C GLY A 530 4.39 -8.94 -12.42
N SER A 531 3.43 -8.92 -13.34
CA SER A 531 3.15 -7.79 -14.24
C SER A 531 2.88 -6.45 -13.50
N HIS A 532 2.45 -6.50 -12.27
CA HIS A 532 2.20 -5.34 -11.39
C HIS A 532 3.50 -4.72 -10.81
N GLU A 533 4.62 -5.41 -10.90
CA GLU A 533 5.96 -4.91 -10.57
C GLU A 533 6.74 -4.46 -11.83
N ASN A 534 6.23 -4.80 -13.01
CA ASN A 534 6.85 -4.45 -14.29
C ASN A 534 6.71 -2.93 -14.56
N PRO A 535 7.80 -2.23 -14.94
CA PRO A 535 7.76 -0.80 -15.20
C PRO A 535 6.73 -0.36 -16.25
N GLU A 536 6.53 -1.14 -17.32
CA GLU A 536 5.52 -0.83 -18.34
C GLU A 536 4.10 -1.04 -17.80
N GLY A 537 3.90 -2.06 -16.96
CA GLY A 537 2.62 -2.29 -16.28
C GLY A 537 2.28 -1.15 -15.31
N ILE A 538 3.28 -0.67 -14.56
CA ILE A 538 3.13 0.48 -13.65
C ILE A 538 2.87 1.76 -14.45
N ALA A 539 3.56 1.97 -15.57
CA ALA A 539 3.34 3.13 -16.43
C ALA A 539 1.92 3.15 -17.04
N GLU A 540 1.39 1.99 -17.43
CA GLU A 540 0.01 1.87 -17.90
C GLU A 540 -0.99 2.16 -16.77
N LEU A 541 -0.77 1.66 -15.56
CA LEU A 541 -1.58 2.02 -14.39
C LEU A 541 -1.57 3.54 -14.16
N ALA A 542 -0.39 4.17 -14.21
CA ALA A 542 -0.26 5.62 -14.08
C ALA A 542 -1.04 6.37 -15.17
N ARG A 543 -1.00 5.89 -16.43
CA ARG A 543 -1.79 6.44 -17.53
C ARG A 543 -3.30 6.35 -17.26
N ILE A 544 -3.76 5.19 -16.77
CA ILE A 544 -5.17 4.94 -16.44
C ILE A 544 -5.64 5.85 -15.31
N LEU A 545 -4.82 6.03 -14.26
CA LEU A 545 -5.12 6.92 -13.14
C LEU A 545 -5.20 8.38 -13.60
N ARG A 546 -4.25 8.86 -14.42
CA ARG A 546 -4.32 10.21 -15.00
C ARG A 546 -5.58 10.44 -15.83
N GLN A 547 -6.00 9.45 -16.61
CA GLN A 547 -7.25 9.51 -17.37
C GLN A 547 -8.48 9.57 -16.44
N HIS A 548 -8.45 8.86 -15.31
CA HIS A 548 -9.57 8.86 -14.35
C HIS A 548 -9.74 10.19 -13.61
N CYS A 549 -8.66 10.92 -13.39
CA CYS A 549 -8.72 12.27 -12.80
C CYS A 549 -9.36 13.30 -13.72
N SER A 550 -9.18 13.15 -15.04
CA SER A 550 -9.61 14.14 -16.03
C SER A 550 -11.11 14.06 -16.35
N ASN A 551 -11.76 12.99 -15.91
CA ASN A 551 -13.19 12.76 -16.01
C ASN A 551 -13.87 13.00 -14.65
#